data_18451fc3fa15bd7b8b498a0526e7664a
#
_entry.id   18451fc3fa15bd7b8b498a0526e7664a
#
_cell.length_a   1.000
_cell.length_b   1.000
_cell.length_c   1.000
_cell.angle_alpha   90.00
_cell.angle_beta   90.00
_cell.angle_gamma   90.00
#
_symmetry.space_group_name_H-M   'P 1'
#
loop_
_entity.id
_entity.type
_entity.pdbx_description
1 polymer ?
#
loop_
_entity_poly.entity_id
_entity_poly.type
_entity_poly.pdbx_seq_one_letter_code
_entity_poly.pdbx_strand_id
1 'polypeptide(L)'
;MRFDVVTIFPEYLAVLDVSLLGRARREGLVDVHVHDLRDFTFDRHRTVDDTPYGGGAGMVMKPEPWALALEHVAAQGPAAPAPADPASAGPGDRPVLLVPTPSGERFTQRFARELAGREHVAIACGRYEGIDERVFGWAEELFDVRLVSLGDYVLNGGEVAALAMIEAIGRLVPGVVGNPASLVEESHEDGLLEYPVYTKPADWRGRAVPPVLLSGDHGKVAAWRRAQQEERTRERRPDLWAAYGSEA
;
A
#
# COMPACT_ATOMS: atom_id res chain seq x y z
N MET A 1 -4.52 -13.60 -0.87
CA MET A 1 -3.35 -12.69 -0.79
C MET A 1 -2.85 -12.64 0.65
N ARG A 2 -1.54 -12.75 0.86
CA ARG A 2 -0.91 -12.72 2.18
C ARG A 2 -0.09 -11.43 2.37
N PHE A 3 -0.23 -10.81 3.54
CA PHE A 3 0.63 -9.73 4.04
C PHE A 3 1.36 -10.19 5.29
N ASP A 4 2.66 -9.93 5.37
CA ASP A 4 3.46 -10.06 6.58
C ASP A 4 4.02 -8.70 6.95
N VAL A 5 3.75 -8.21 8.17
CA VAL A 5 4.21 -6.90 8.62
C VAL A 5 5.15 -7.07 9.79
N VAL A 6 6.41 -6.65 9.63
CA VAL A 6 7.40 -6.65 10.70
C VAL A 6 7.47 -5.25 11.31
N THR A 7 7.27 -5.14 12.62
CA THR A 7 7.20 -3.87 13.35
C THR A 7 7.62 -4.05 14.80
N ILE A 8 7.96 -2.97 15.49
CA ILE A 8 8.14 -2.96 16.98
C ILE A 8 6.87 -2.53 17.72
N PHE A 9 5.78 -2.25 16.98
CA PHE A 9 4.47 -1.83 17.52
C PHE A 9 3.31 -2.59 16.83
N PRO A 10 3.14 -3.89 17.11
CA PRO A 10 2.10 -4.73 16.52
C PRO A 10 0.69 -4.15 16.67
N GLU A 11 0.42 -3.41 17.73
CA GLU A 11 -0.89 -2.84 18.06
C GLU A 11 -1.40 -1.86 17.00
N TYR A 12 -0.50 -1.19 16.23
CA TYR A 12 -0.90 -0.33 15.13
C TYR A 12 -1.75 -1.05 14.09
N LEU A 13 -1.50 -2.34 13.88
CA LEU A 13 -2.14 -3.14 12.83
C LEU A 13 -3.52 -3.70 13.25
N ALA A 14 -3.91 -3.56 14.51
CA ALA A 14 -5.20 -4.05 15.02
C ALA A 14 -6.41 -3.43 14.28
N VAL A 15 -6.25 -2.23 13.72
CA VAL A 15 -7.30 -1.57 12.92
C VAL A 15 -7.66 -2.34 11.64
N LEU A 16 -6.80 -3.23 11.16
CA LEU A 16 -7.08 -4.07 9.99
C LEU A 16 -8.15 -5.15 10.24
N ASP A 17 -8.57 -5.34 11.49
CA ASP A 17 -9.66 -6.25 11.85
C ASP A 17 -11.05 -5.66 11.69
N VAL A 18 -11.15 -4.35 11.40
CA VAL A 18 -12.43 -3.65 11.23
C VAL A 18 -12.76 -3.41 9.76
N SER A 19 -14.04 -3.01 9.50
CA SER A 19 -14.51 -2.59 8.18
C SER A 19 -14.33 -3.66 7.09
N LEU A 20 -14.03 -3.22 5.88
CA LEU A 20 -13.95 -4.05 4.66
C LEU A 20 -12.80 -5.07 4.74
N LEU A 21 -11.63 -4.63 5.17
CA LEU A 21 -10.47 -5.53 5.33
C LEU A 21 -10.69 -6.58 6.40
N GLY A 22 -11.27 -6.21 7.56
CA GLY A 22 -11.58 -7.17 8.60
C GLY A 22 -12.59 -8.23 8.12
N ARG A 23 -13.55 -7.87 7.23
CA ARG A 23 -14.42 -8.84 6.57
C ARG A 23 -13.60 -9.75 5.62
N ALA A 24 -12.79 -9.17 4.76
CA ALA A 24 -11.97 -9.92 3.80
C ALA A 24 -11.02 -10.92 4.50
N ARG A 25 -10.47 -10.55 5.65
CA ARG A 25 -9.66 -11.44 6.51
C ARG A 25 -10.49 -12.63 7.02
N ARG A 26 -11.67 -12.38 7.56
CA ARG A 26 -12.57 -13.47 8.04
C ARG A 26 -13.03 -14.39 6.93
N GLU A 27 -13.17 -13.88 5.71
CA GLU A 27 -13.55 -14.64 4.52
C GLU A 27 -12.34 -15.33 3.85
N GLY A 28 -11.12 -15.14 4.35
CA GLY A 28 -9.89 -15.76 3.81
C GLY A 28 -9.42 -15.18 2.47
N LEU A 29 -9.95 -14.03 2.05
CA LEU A 29 -9.51 -13.34 0.83
C LEU A 29 -8.16 -12.63 1.03
N VAL A 30 -7.95 -12.11 2.25
CA VAL A 30 -6.72 -11.45 2.67
C VAL A 30 -6.30 -12.05 4.01
N ASP A 31 -5.04 -12.42 4.10
CA ASP A 31 -4.41 -12.91 5.33
C ASP A 31 -3.34 -11.94 5.78
N VAL A 32 -3.35 -11.49 7.04
CA VAL A 32 -2.39 -10.53 7.58
C VAL A 32 -1.74 -11.09 8.83
N HIS A 33 -0.43 -11.27 8.77
CA HIS A 33 0.43 -11.70 9.87
C HIS A 33 1.27 -10.53 10.33
N VAL A 34 1.29 -10.30 11.64
CA VAL A 34 2.09 -9.23 12.24
C VAL A 34 3.15 -9.85 13.13
N HIS A 35 4.40 -9.46 12.89
CA HIS A 35 5.58 -9.97 13.58
C HIS A 35 6.20 -8.86 14.43
N ASP A 36 6.32 -9.09 15.74
CA ASP A 36 7.10 -8.19 16.60
C ASP A 36 8.59 -8.42 16.34
N LEU A 37 9.29 -7.42 15.80
CA LEU A 37 10.73 -7.47 15.56
C LEU A 37 11.52 -7.82 16.81
N ARG A 38 11.01 -7.50 17.99
CA ARG A 38 11.66 -7.80 19.27
C ARG A 38 11.70 -9.30 19.57
N ASP A 39 10.86 -10.12 18.95
CA ASP A 39 10.90 -11.59 19.08
C ASP A 39 12.12 -12.22 18.41
N PHE A 40 12.82 -11.45 17.57
CA PHE A 40 14.05 -11.84 16.87
C PHE A 40 15.32 -11.29 17.53
N THR A 41 15.26 -10.97 18.82
CA THR A 41 16.40 -10.52 19.63
C THR A 41 16.70 -11.54 20.72
N PHE A 42 17.96 -11.67 21.11
CA PHE A 42 18.40 -12.67 22.10
C PHE A 42 18.90 -12.04 23.40
N ASP A 43 19.04 -10.72 23.43
CA ASP A 43 19.46 -10.02 24.64
C ASP A 43 18.29 -9.80 25.61
N ARG A 44 18.62 -9.64 26.90
CA ARG A 44 17.63 -9.47 27.96
C ARG A 44 16.68 -8.27 27.73
N HIS A 45 17.17 -7.23 27.06
CA HIS A 45 16.44 -5.99 26.85
C HIS A 45 15.67 -5.97 25.53
N ARG A 46 15.79 -7.04 24.70
CA ARG A 46 15.15 -7.14 23.38
C ARG A 46 15.47 -5.93 22.51
N THR A 47 16.78 -5.57 22.44
CA THR A 47 17.28 -4.34 21.82
C THR A 47 17.32 -4.46 20.31
N VAL A 48 16.60 -3.60 19.63
CA VAL A 48 16.45 -3.59 18.16
C VAL A 48 17.18 -2.43 17.47
N ASP A 49 17.82 -1.54 18.23
CA ASP A 49 18.46 -0.30 17.75
C ASP A 49 19.80 -0.07 18.42
N ASP A 50 20.64 0.78 17.81
CA ASP A 50 21.93 1.22 18.34
C ASP A 50 22.29 2.60 17.76
N THR A 51 23.38 3.21 18.28
CA THR A 51 23.88 4.49 17.81
C THR A 51 24.43 4.40 16.39
N PRO A 52 24.21 5.43 15.53
CA PRO A 52 24.68 5.39 14.15
C PRO A 52 26.21 5.48 14.06
N TYR A 53 26.82 4.73 13.15
CA TYR A 53 28.22 4.95 12.76
C TYR A 53 28.40 6.34 12.17
N GLY A 54 29.50 7.00 12.50
CA GLY A 54 29.76 8.37 12.09
C GLY A 54 29.17 9.43 13.02
N GLY A 55 28.44 9.01 14.05
CA GLY A 55 27.78 9.91 15.01
C GLY A 55 26.50 10.52 14.42
N GLY A 56 25.88 11.40 15.17
CA GLY A 56 24.62 12.06 14.81
C GLY A 56 23.56 11.87 15.90
N ALA A 57 22.41 12.52 15.70
CA ALA A 57 21.25 12.36 16.58
C ALA A 57 20.47 11.09 16.21
N GLY A 58 19.77 10.53 17.20
CA GLY A 58 18.87 9.40 16.99
C GLY A 58 19.55 8.03 17.07
N MET A 59 18.82 7.02 16.65
CA MET A 59 19.22 5.61 16.71
C MET A 59 18.94 4.97 15.33
N VAL A 60 19.63 3.87 15.01
CA VAL A 60 19.42 3.09 13.79
C VAL A 60 19.03 1.67 14.17
N MET A 61 18.05 1.12 13.50
CA MET A 61 17.61 -0.26 13.75
C MET A 61 18.67 -1.26 13.26
N LYS A 62 19.01 -2.19 14.17
CA LYS A 62 20.09 -3.18 13.97
C LYS A 62 19.78 -4.15 12.82
N PRO A 63 20.78 -4.56 12.04
CA PRO A 63 20.56 -5.48 10.91
C PRO A 63 20.15 -6.89 11.35
N GLU A 64 20.73 -7.45 12.42
CA GLU A 64 20.51 -8.84 12.81
C GLU A 64 19.04 -9.18 13.13
N PRO A 65 18.30 -8.42 13.97
CA PRO A 65 16.88 -8.69 14.19
C PRO A 65 16.06 -8.65 12.91
N TRP A 66 16.38 -7.73 11.98
CA TRP A 66 15.71 -7.64 10.69
C TRP A 66 16.02 -8.84 9.81
N ALA A 67 17.26 -9.30 9.74
CA ALA A 67 17.63 -10.47 8.96
C ALA A 67 16.85 -11.70 9.42
N LEU A 68 16.84 -11.98 10.72
CA LEU A 68 16.12 -13.11 11.29
C LEU A 68 14.60 -13.02 11.09
N ALA A 69 14.02 -11.83 11.23
CA ALA A 69 12.59 -11.62 10.99
C ALA A 69 12.22 -11.84 9.51
N LEU A 70 13.02 -11.33 8.59
CA LEU A 70 12.79 -11.48 7.15
C LEU A 70 13.01 -12.93 6.67
N GLU A 71 14.01 -13.65 7.20
CA GLU A 71 14.18 -15.09 6.97
C GLU A 71 12.95 -15.87 7.43
N HIS A 72 12.44 -15.56 8.63
CA HIS A 72 11.23 -16.17 9.16
C HIS A 72 10.01 -15.92 8.26
N VAL A 73 9.81 -14.68 7.80
CA VAL A 73 8.72 -14.30 6.89
C VAL A 73 8.85 -15.04 5.55
N ALA A 74 10.05 -15.09 4.98
CA ALA A 74 10.30 -15.79 3.72
C ALA A 74 10.00 -17.29 3.84
N ALA A 75 10.38 -17.91 4.95
CA ALA A 75 10.14 -19.33 5.20
C ALA A 75 8.65 -19.70 5.43
N GLN A 76 7.83 -18.75 5.88
CA GLN A 76 6.40 -18.96 6.13
C GLN A 76 5.50 -18.54 4.97
N GLY A 77 6.03 -17.80 4.00
CA GLY A 77 5.30 -17.39 2.81
C GLY A 77 4.83 -18.61 1.99
N PRO A 78 3.84 -18.43 1.10
CA PRO A 78 3.52 -19.45 0.11
C PRO A 78 4.82 -19.79 -0.62
N ALA A 79 5.09 -21.10 -0.75
CA ALA A 79 6.25 -21.55 -1.51
C ALA A 79 6.13 -20.96 -2.92
N ALA A 80 7.04 -20.08 -3.29
CA ALA A 80 7.15 -19.66 -4.67
C ALA A 80 7.24 -20.93 -5.52
N PRO A 81 6.50 -21.06 -6.63
CA PRO A 81 6.69 -22.19 -7.52
C PRO A 81 8.18 -22.24 -7.85
N ALA A 82 8.83 -23.36 -7.50
CA ALA A 82 10.26 -23.50 -7.73
C ALA A 82 10.50 -23.24 -9.23
N PRO A 83 11.30 -22.23 -9.61
CA PRO A 83 11.61 -22.01 -11.00
C PRO A 83 12.24 -23.28 -11.54
N ALA A 84 11.86 -23.68 -12.75
CA ALA A 84 12.39 -24.87 -13.40
C ALA A 84 13.94 -24.84 -13.51
N ASP A 85 14.51 -23.65 -13.45
CA ASP A 85 15.93 -23.37 -13.32
C ASP A 85 16.12 -22.26 -12.24
N PRO A 86 16.83 -22.53 -11.12
CA PRO A 86 17.12 -21.53 -10.10
C PRO A 86 17.85 -20.29 -10.63
N ALA A 87 18.58 -20.41 -11.74
CA ALA A 87 19.25 -19.30 -12.40
C ALA A 87 18.29 -18.40 -13.22
N SER A 88 17.06 -18.85 -13.46
CA SER A 88 16.04 -18.12 -14.22
C SER A 88 15.00 -17.41 -13.33
N ALA A 89 15.11 -17.51 -12.00
CA ALA A 89 14.22 -16.82 -11.07
C ALA A 89 14.34 -15.30 -11.27
N GLY A 90 13.33 -14.72 -11.90
CA GLY A 90 13.24 -13.26 -12.07
C GLY A 90 12.72 -12.57 -10.79
N PRO A 91 12.83 -11.23 -10.71
CA PRO A 91 12.26 -10.47 -9.59
C PRO A 91 10.77 -10.73 -9.36
N GLY A 92 10.04 -11.17 -10.40
CA GLY A 92 8.61 -11.50 -10.33
C GLY A 92 8.24 -12.75 -9.56
N ASP A 93 9.18 -13.66 -9.33
CA ASP A 93 8.95 -14.96 -8.69
C ASP A 93 9.16 -14.93 -7.16
N ARG A 94 9.75 -13.85 -6.66
CA ARG A 94 9.99 -13.66 -5.22
C ARG A 94 8.86 -12.87 -4.55
N PRO A 95 8.59 -13.09 -3.25
CA PRO A 95 7.70 -12.22 -2.51
C PRO A 95 8.24 -10.78 -2.52
N VAL A 96 7.34 -9.80 -2.50
CA VAL A 96 7.73 -8.38 -2.47
C VAL A 96 7.98 -7.95 -1.04
N LEU A 97 9.10 -7.27 -0.77
CA LEU A 97 9.34 -6.56 0.49
C LEU A 97 9.19 -5.05 0.29
N LEU A 98 8.15 -4.47 0.84
CA LEU A 98 7.96 -3.01 0.88
C LEU A 98 8.66 -2.44 2.11
N VAL A 99 9.50 -1.44 1.90
CA VAL A 99 10.15 -0.69 2.98
C VAL A 99 9.67 0.75 2.91
N PRO A 100 8.74 1.17 3.80
CA PRO A 100 8.30 2.56 3.87
C PRO A 100 9.47 3.48 4.25
N THR A 101 9.79 4.41 3.35
CA THR A 101 10.85 5.40 3.55
C THR A 101 10.55 6.68 2.76
N PRO A 102 10.89 7.88 3.27
CA PRO A 102 10.72 9.13 2.53
C PRO A 102 11.51 9.20 1.22
N SER A 103 12.61 8.43 1.11
CA SER A 103 13.48 8.39 -0.07
C SER A 103 13.05 7.37 -1.14
N GLY A 104 11.96 6.63 -0.90
CA GLY A 104 11.47 5.59 -1.79
C GLY A 104 10.72 6.11 -3.02
N GLU A 105 10.43 5.22 -3.96
CA GLU A 105 9.53 5.51 -5.08
C GLU A 105 8.11 5.82 -4.58
N ARG A 106 7.40 6.69 -5.29
CA ARG A 106 6.05 7.09 -4.87
C ARG A 106 5.06 5.94 -5.01
N PHE A 107 4.36 5.62 -3.93
CA PHE A 107 3.22 4.71 -3.94
C PHE A 107 2.04 5.34 -4.69
N THR A 108 1.54 4.65 -5.71
CA THR A 108 0.45 5.11 -6.58
C THR A 108 -0.62 4.03 -6.70
N GLN A 109 -1.81 4.38 -7.23
CA GLN A 109 -2.87 3.42 -7.52
C GLN A 109 -2.40 2.33 -8.49
N ARG A 110 -1.59 2.69 -9.51
CA ARG A 110 -0.97 1.73 -10.43
C ARG A 110 -0.07 0.74 -9.69
N PHE A 111 0.74 1.22 -8.75
CA PHE A 111 1.60 0.36 -7.94
C PHE A 111 0.77 -0.55 -7.00
N ALA A 112 -0.29 -0.02 -6.39
CA ALA A 112 -1.21 -0.85 -5.59
C ALA A 112 -1.85 -1.96 -6.44
N ARG A 113 -2.19 -1.68 -7.69
CA ARG A 113 -2.77 -2.66 -8.63
C ARG A 113 -1.76 -3.74 -9.04
N GLU A 114 -0.50 -3.37 -9.28
CA GLU A 114 0.60 -4.32 -9.50
C GLU A 114 0.73 -5.29 -8.31
N LEU A 115 0.76 -4.72 -7.10
CA LEU A 115 0.91 -5.50 -5.86
C LEU A 115 -0.31 -6.37 -5.55
N ALA A 116 -1.52 -5.94 -5.92
CA ALA A 116 -2.74 -6.75 -5.74
C ALA A 116 -2.73 -8.05 -6.56
N GLY A 117 -1.89 -8.13 -7.59
CA GLY A 117 -1.63 -9.36 -8.36
C GLY A 117 -0.60 -10.30 -7.73
N ARG A 118 0.05 -9.91 -6.63
CA ARG A 118 1.04 -10.76 -5.93
C ARG A 118 0.35 -11.64 -4.89
N GLU A 119 0.88 -12.83 -4.69
CA GLU A 119 0.38 -13.74 -3.65
C GLU A 119 0.85 -13.33 -2.25
N HIS A 120 2.08 -12.75 -2.15
CA HIS A 120 2.72 -12.42 -0.89
C HIS A 120 3.43 -11.06 -0.95
N VAL A 121 3.11 -10.21 0.01
CA VAL A 121 3.74 -8.91 0.24
C VAL A 121 4.16 -8.80 1.69
N ALA A 122 5.45 -8.62 1.93
CA ALA A 122 6.02 -8.32 3.24
C ALA A 122 6.22 -6.80 3.37
N ILE A 123 6.12 -6.26 4.59
CA ILE A 123 6.32 -4.83 4.87
C ILE A 123 7.22 -4.69 6.09
N ALA A 124 8.36 -4.00 5.93
CA ALA A 124 9.31 -3.71 7.00
C ALA A 124 9.09 -2.29 7.56
N CYS A 125 8.43 -2.19 8.70
CA CYS A 125 8.12 -0.90 9.33
C CYS A 125 9.31 -0.37 10.13
N GLY A 126 10.17 0.43 9.50
CA GLY A 126 11.28 1.10 10.16
C GLY A 126 10.82 2.14 11.17
N ARG A 127 11.64 2.40 12.18
CA ARG A 127 11.51 3.43 13.21
C ARG A 127 12.83 4.15 13.41
N TYR A 128 12.84 5.18 14.24
CA TYR A 128 14.01 6.00 14.52
C TYR A 128 14.55 6.66 13.23
N GLU A 129 15.88 6.63 13.00
CA GLU A 129 16.51 7.17 11.78
C GLU A 129 16.47 6.18 10.58
N GLY A 130 15.85 5.01 10.79
CA GLY A 130 15.67 3.98 9.77
C GLY A 130 16.30 2.63 10.12
N ILE A 131 16.28 1.74 9.16
CA ILE A 131 16.86 0.40 9.21
C ILE A 131 18.29 0.48 8.67
N ASP A 132 19.22 -0.28 9.24
CA ASP A 132 20.59 -0.39 8.72
C ASP A 132 20.56 -0.74 7.22
N GLU A 133 21.21 0.08 6.42
CA GLU A 133 21.19 0.01 4.94
C GLU A 133 21.59 -1.35 4.38
N ARG A 134 22.46 -2.07 5.09
CA ARG A 134 22.93 -3.40 4.68
C ARG A 134 21.83 -4.44 4.62
N VAL A 135 20.73 -4.24 5.35
CA VAL A 135 19.57 -5.14 5.36
C VAL A 135 18.92 -5.19 3.97
N PHE A 136 18.84 -4.06 3.27
CA PHE A 136 18.14 -4.02 1.99
C PHE A 136 18.88 -4.83 0.91
N GLY A 137 20.18 -4.62 0.75
CA GLY A 137 21.00 -5.40 -0.20
C GLY A 137 21.03 -6.90 0.13
N TRP A 138 21.06 -7.25 1.42
CA TRP A 138 20.97 -8.65 1.85
C TRP A 138 19.57 -9.25 1.58
N ALA A 139 18.51 -8.50 1.85
CA ALA A 139 17.13 -8.96 1.66
C ALA A 139 16.78 -9.21 0.18
N GLU A 140 17.51 -8.63 -0.78
CA GLU A 140 17.36 -8.93 -2.22
C GLU A 140 17.64 -10.39 -2.58
N GLU A 141 18.32 -11.15 -1.71
CA GLU A 141 18.48 -12.58 -1.88
C GLU A 141 17.16 -13.37 -1.69
N LEU A 142 16.23 -12.82 -0.88
CA LEU A 142 14.97 -13.45 -0.49
C LEU A 142 13.73 -12.80 -1.13
N PHE A 143 13.78 -11.50 -1.40
CA PHE A 143 12.64 -10.67 -1.79
C PHE A 143 12.94 -9.81 -3.02
N ASP A 144 11.87 -9.37 -3.69
CA ASP A 144 11.87 -8.18 -4.55
C ASP A 144 11.72 -6.96 -3.62
N VAL A 145 12.85 -6.32 -3.29
CA VAL A 145 12.90 -5.21 -2.31
C VAL A 145 12.50 -3.89 -2.98
N ARG A 146 11.49 -3.22 -2.42
CA ARG A 146 11.00 -1.93 -2.91
C ARG A 146 10.97 -0.90 -1.78
N LEU A 147 11.78 0.14 -1.91
CA LEU A 147 11.74 1.32 -1.05
C LEU A 147 10.58 2.22 -1.51
N VAL A 148 9.63 2.54 -0.61
CA VAL A 148 8.35 3.14 -1.00
C VAL A 148 8.02 4.36 -0.15
N SER A 149 7.64 5.47 -0.79
CA SER A 149 7.18 6.70 -0.16
C SER A 149 5.69 6.93 -0.41
N LEU A 150 4.93 7.31 0.63
CA LEU A 150 3.54 7.76 0.47
C LEU A 150 3.43 9.20 -0.06
N GLY A 151 4.49 9.98 0.00
CA GLY A 151 4.50 11.39 -0.41
C GLY A 151 5.62 12.18 0.25
N ASP A 152 5.72 13.45 -0.09
CA ASP A 152 6.81 14.35 0.33
C ASP A 152 6.60 14.86 1.76
N TYR A 153 6.57 13.96 2.72
CA TYR A 153 6.47 14.23 4.16
C TYR A 153 7.09 13.05 4.94
N VAL A 154 7.44 13.31 6.20
CA VAL A 154 8.07 12.32 7.08
C VAL A 154 7.07 11.83 8.14
N LEU A 155 6.99 10.53 8.33
CA LEU A 155 6.24 9.87 9.40
C LEU A 155 7.19 9.43 10.51
N ASN A 156 6.66 9.20 11.72
CA ASN A 156 7.45 8.71 12.86
C ASN A 156 7.88 7.24 12.72
N GLY A 157 7.34 6.53 11.72
CA GLY A 157 7.63 5.11 11.46
C GLY A 157 6.79 4.56 10.32
N GLY A 158 7.07 3.32 9.91
CA GLY A 158 6.49 2.69 8.75
C GLY A 158 5.05 2.19 8.92
N GLU A 159 4.51 2.08 10.15
CA GLU A 159 3.23 1.40 10.42
C GLU A 159 2.04 2.12 9.76
N VAL A 160 2.00 3.44 9.80
CA VAL A 160 0.93 4.22 9.13
C VAL A 160 1.00 4.05 7.62
N ALA A 161 2.21 3.99 7.07
CA ALA A 161 2.40 3.70 5.65
C ALA A 161 1.96 2.26 5.30
N ALA A 162 2.31 1.29 6.14
CA ALA A 162 1.86 -0.09 5.99
C ALA A 162 0.34 -0.19 5.97
N LEU A 163 -0.35 0.47 6.90
CA LEU A 163 -1.82 0.53 6.91
C LEU A 163 -2.38 1.10 5.60
N ALA A 164 -1.86 2.24 5.14
CA ALA A 164 -2.32 2.87 3.90
C ALA A 164 -2.09 1.97 2.67
N MET A 165 -0.94 1.31 2.59
CA MET A 165 -0.62 0.40 1.50
C MET A 165 -1.49 -0.85 1.53
N ILE A 166 -1.68 -1.49 2.69
CA ILE A 166 -2.54 -2.67 2.85
C ILE A 166 -3.99 -2.33 2.48
N GLU A 167 -4.52 -1.18 2.92
CA GLU A 167 -5.86 -0.71 2.53
C GLU A 167 -5.97 -0.52 1.01
N ALA A 168 -5.01 0.15 0.39
CA ALA A 168 -5.04 0.42 -1.05
C ALA A 168 -4.88 -0.86 -1.89
N ILE A 169 -4.03 -1.79 -1.49
CA ILE A 169 -3.79 -3.05 -2.18
C ILE A 169 -4.94 -4.03 -1.92
N GLY A 170 -5.30 -4.20 -0.65
CA GLY A 170 -6.27 -5.20 -0.20
C GLY A 170 -7.66 -5.00 -0.80
N ARG A 171 -8.10 -3.75 -0.98
CA ARG A 171 -9.38 -3.47 -1.63
C ARG A 171 -9.44 -3.85 -3.12
N LEU A 172 -8.28 -4.00 -3.77
CA LEU A 172 -8.15 -4.42 -5.17
C LEU A 172 -8.14 -5.94 -5.33
N VAL A 173 -7.98 -6.69 -4.25
CA VAL A 173 -8.05 -8.16 -4.27
C VAL A 173 -9.48 -8.59 -4.67
N PRO A 174 -9.62 -9.51 -5.65
CA PRO A 174 -10.93 -9.96 -6.09
C PRO A 174 -11.83 -10.45 -4.95
N GLY A 175 -13.06 -9.97 -4.90
CA GLY A 175 -14.04 -10.33 -3.88
C GLY A 175 -14.06 -9.45 -2.62
N VAL A 176 -13.04 -8.63 -2.38
CA VAL A 176 -12.98 -7.72 -1.22
C VAL A 176 -14.01 -6.60 -1.38
N VAL A 177 -14.01 -5.91 -2.51
CA VAL A 177 -15.05 -4.92 -2.84
C VAL A 177 -16.26 -5.63 -3.44
N GLY A 178 -17.45 -5.38 -2.88
CA GLY A 178 -18.67 -6.10 -3.28
C GLY A 178 -19.14 -5.80 -4.70
N ASN A 179 -18.85 -4.59 -5.24
CA ASN A 179 -19.15 -4.23 -6.62
C ASN A 179 -17.84 -3.84 -7.34
N PRO A 180 -17.27 -4.71 -8.17
CA PRO A 180 -16.04 -4.42 -8.91
C PRO A 180 -16.12 -3.19 -9.83
N ALA A 181 -17.33 -2.84 -10.32
CA ALA A 181 -17.53 -1.65 -11.15
C ALA A 181 -17.20 -0.35 -10.39
N SER A 182 -17.29 -0.36 -9.04
CA SER A 182 -16.90 0.80 -8.23
C SER A 182 -15.40 1.12 -8.35
N LEU A 183 -14.56 0.12 -8.61
CA LEU A 183 -13.11 0.30 -8.74
C LEU A 183 -12.70 0.93 -10.08
N VAL A 184 -13.60 0.91 -11.07
CA VAL A 184 -13.30 1.41 -12.44
C VAL A 184 -13.54 2.92 -12.55
N GLU A 185 -14.50 3.45 -11.78
CA GLU A 185 -14.91 4.87 -11.83
C GLU A 185 -14.18 5.74 -10.78
N GLU A 186 -13.15 5.22 -10.12
CA GLU A 186 -12.43 5.92 -9.05
C GLU A 186 -11.31 6.82 -9.57
N SER A 187 -10.88 7.77 -8.72
CA SER A 187 -9.72 8.63 -9.00
C SER A 187 -8.47 7.80 -9.29
N HIS A 188 -7.67 8.25 -10.25
CA HIS A 188 -6.38 7.66 -10.66
C HIS A 188 -6.46 6.34 -11.46
N GLU A 189 -7.64 5.88 -11.87
CA GLU A 189 -7.78 4.68 -12.70
C GLU A 189 -7.51 4.98 -14.19
N ASP A 190 -8.05 6.09 -14.68
CA ASP A 190 -7.90 6.54 -16.07
C ASP A 190 -7.13 7.88 -16.20
N GLY A 191 -6.36 8.23 -15.18
CA GLY A 191 -5.58 9.48 -15.12
C GLY A 191 -6.37 10.69 -14.66
N LEU A 192 -7.68 10.57 -14.42
CA LEU A 192 -8.53 11.66 -13.93
C LEU A 192 -8.92 11.47 -12.46
N LEU A 193 -9.40 12.56 -11.85
CA LEU A 193 -10.10 12.53 -10.58
C LEU A 193 -11.56 12.12 -10.80
N GLU A 194 -12.19 11.53 -9.80
CA GLU A 194 -13.61 11.18 -9.82
C GLU A 194 -14.53 12.40 -9.89
N TYR A 195 -15.72 12.19 -10.46
CA TYR A 195 -16.80 13.19 -10.50
C TYR A 195 -17.46 13.36 -9.12
N PRO A 196 -18.22 14.48 -8.87
CA PRO A 196 -18.96 14.66 -7.62
C PRO A 196 -20.13 13.66 -7.50
N VAL A 197 -20.25 13.07 -6.31
CA VAL A 197 -21.35 12.14 -6.01
C VAL A 197 -22.41 12.80 -5.12
N TYR A 198 -23.67 12.43 -5.32
CA TYR A 198 -24.82 12.96 -4.62
C TYR A 198 -25.71 11.82 -4.13
N THR A 199 -26.39 12.04 -3.00
CA THR A 199 -27.39 11.11 -2.47
C THR A 199 -28.65 11.87 -2.03
N LYS A 200 -29.66 11.18 -1.51
CA LYS A 200 -30.91 11.74 -0.99
C LYS A 200 -30.65 12.62 0.25
N PRO A 201 -31.45 13.70 0.44
CA PRO A 201 -32.56 14.16 -0.41
C PRO A 201 -32.06 14.94 -1.65
N ALA A 202 -32.94 15.11 -2.66
CA ALA A 202 -32.62 15.83 -3.90
C ALA A 202 -32.36 17.35 -3.68
N ASP A 203 -32.94 17.94 -2.65
CA ASP A 203 -32.58 19.26 -2.13
C ASP A 203 -32.17 19.11 -0.67
N TRP A 204 -30.99 19.65 -0.36
CA TRP A 204 -30.48 19.70 0.99
C TRP A 204 -30.08 21.13 1.35
N ARG A 205 -30.89 21.79 2.19
CA ARG A 205 -30.66 23.16 2.67
C ARG A 205 -30.54 24.16 1.52
N GLY A 206 -31.41 24.07 0.50
CA GLY A 206 -31.39 24.93 -0.68
C GLY A 206 -30.29 24.61 -1.69
N ARG A 207 -29.62 23.45 -1.56
CA ARG A 207 -28.60 22.95 -2.51
C ARG A 207 -29.15 21.72 -3.22
N ALA A 208 -29.59 21.94 -4.45
CA ALA A 208 -30.20 20.87 -5.25
C ALA A 208 -29.14 19.97 -5.92
N VAL A 209 -29.47 18.70 -6.07
CA VAL A 209 -28.73 17.79 -6.96
C VAL A 209 -28.82 18.28 -8.39
N PRO A 210 -27.74 18.23 -9.21
CA PRO A 210 -27.78 18.61 -10.61
C PRO A 210 -28.92 17.91 -11.35
N PRO A 211 -29.79 18.65 -12.09
CA PRO A 211 -30.99 18.08 -12.71
C PRO A 211 -30.70 16.94 -13.69
N VAL A 212 -29.55 16.94 -14.35
CA VAL A 212 -29.11 15.88 -15.25
C VAL A 212 -29.04 14.50 -14.54
N LEU A 213 -28.67 14.45 -13.27
CA LEU A 213 -28.60 13.22 -12.46
C LEU A 213 -29.97 12.67 -12.11
N LEU A 214 -31.03 13.47 -12.22
CA LEU A 214 -32.42 13.08 -11.95
C LEU A 214 -33.18 12.79 -13.25
N SER A 215 -32.57 12.96 -14.43
CA SER A 215 -33.25 12.86 -15.72
C SER A 215 -33.57 11.45 -16.18
N GLY A 216 -32.89 10.43 -15.65
CA GLY A 216 -32.96 9.04 -16.16
C GLY A 216 -32.24 8.83 -17.51
N ASP A 217 -31.66 9.87 -18.10
CA ASP A 217 -30.90 9.80 -19.36
C ASP A 217 -29.45 9.41 -19.08
N HIS A 218 -29.15 8.11 -19.17
CA HIS A 218 -27.84 7.56 -18.89
C HIS A 218 -26.72 8.19 -19.76
N GLY A 219 -27.01 8.54 -21.02
CA GLY A 219 -26.03 9.18 -21.90
C GLY A 219 -25.65 10.58 -21.42
N LYS A 220 -26.65 11.40 -21.05
CA LYS A 220 -26.38 12.74 -20.49
C LYS A 220 -25.70 12.67 -19.14
N VAL A 221 -26.05 11.69 -18.31
CA VAL A 221 -25.40 11.46 -17.00
C VAL A 221 -23.93 11.12 -17.21
N ALA A 222 -23.61 10.20 -18.13
CA ALA A 222 -22.21 9.82 -18.42
C ALA A 222 -21.39 11.01 -18.96
N ALA A 223 -21.95 11.77 -19.90
CA ALA A 223 -21.29 12.97 -20.43
C ALA A 223 -21.04 14.03 -19.35
N TRP A 224 -22.02 14.25 -18.45
CA TRP A 224 -21.87 15.17 -17.34
C TRP A 224 -20.78 14.70 -16.35
N ARG A 225 -20.76 13.42 -15.99
CA ARG A 225 -19.72 12.83 -15.12
C ARG A 225 -18.33 13.06 -15.70
N ARG A 226 -18.16 12.77 -17.01
CA ARG A 226 -16.88 12.98 -17.70
C ARG A 226 -16.43 14.44 -17.67
N ALA A 227 -17.31 15.37 -17.98
CA ALA A 227 -17.02 16.81 -17.90
C ALA A 227 -16.59 17.24 -16.49
N GLN A 228 -17.23 16.69 -15.45
CA GLN A 228 -16.87 16.97 -14.06
C GLN A 228 -15.51 16.36 -13.66
N GLN A 229 -15.16 15.19 -14.15
CA GLN A 229 -13.84 14.58 -13.95
C GLN A 229 -12.74 15.47 -14.54
N GLU A 230 -12.90 15.89 -15.79
CA GLU A 230 -11.95 16.75 -16.52
C GLU A 230 -11.78 18.13 -15.83
N GLU A 231 -12.89 18.78 -15.47
CA GLU A 231 -12.88 20.06 -14.77
C GLU A 231 -12.16 19.97 -13.43
N ARG A 232 -12.53 18.99 -12.59
CA ARG A 232 -11.89 18.77 -11.28
C ARG A 232 -10.40 18.45 -11.40
N THR A 233 -10.03 17.63 -12.36
CA THR A 233 -8.63 17.26 -12.56
C THR A 233 -7.82 18.47 -12.98
N ARG A 234 -8.34 19.28 -13.92
CA ARG A 234 -7.70 20.52 -14.36
C ARG A 234 -7.48 21.50 -13.22
N GLU A 235 -8.49 21.67 -12.35
CA GLU A 235 -8.44 22.64 -11.25
C GLU A 235 -7.59 22.17 -10.06
N ARG A 236 -7.72 20.91 -9.66
CA ARG A 236 -7.17 20.41 -8.40
C ARG A 236 -5.84 19.68 -8.56
N ARG A 237 -5.62 19.07 -9.73
CA ARG A 237 -4.44 18.29 -10.05
C ARG A 237 -3.95 18.62 -11.46
N PRO A 238 -3.42 19.86 -11.67
CA PRO A 238 -2.90 20.28 -12.97
C PRO A 238 -1.76 19.39 -13.49
N ASP A 239 -1.01 18.75 -12.59
CA ASP A 239 -0.01 17.75 -12.90
C ASP A 239 -0.61 16.51 -13.59
N LEU A 240 -1.70 15.95 -13.08
CA LEU A 240 -2.43 14.83 -13.70
C LEU A 240 -3.09 15.26 -15.02
N TRP A 241 -3.64 16.48 -15.06
CA TRP A 241 -4.25 17.00 -16.26
C TRP A 241 -3.24 17.16 -17.42
N ALA A 242 -2.03 17.61 -17.12
CA ALA A 242 -0.96 17.71 -18.10
C ALA A 242 -0.53 16.33 -18.63
N ALA A 243 -0.42 15.33 -17.76
CA ALA A 243 -0.11 13.95 -18.13
C ALA A 243 -1.23 13.34 -18.99
N TYR A 244 -2.49 13.52 -18.60
CA TYR A 244 -3.66 13.02 -19.33
C TYR A 244 -3.74 13.59 -20.77
N GLY A 245 -3.46 14.87 -20.96
CA GLY A 245 -3.45 15.52 -22.28
C GLY A 245 -2.30 15.10 -23.20
N SER A 246 -1.26 14.45 -22.67
CA SER A 246 -0.12 13.95 -23.45
C SER A 246 -0.31 12.51 -23.95
N GLU A 247 -1.27 11.77 -23.40
CA GLU A 247 -1.60 10.38 -23.78
C GLU A 247 -2.83 10.28 -24.70
N ALA A 248 -3.56 11.38 -24.87
CA ALA A 248 -4.75 11.50 -25.74
C ALA A 248 -4.39 12.11 -27.09
#